data_183b012c1606b4363ecc8b7508536a7b
#
_entry.id   183b012c1606b4363ecc8b7508536a7b
#
_cell.length_a   1.000
_cell.length_b   1.000
_cell.length_c   1.000
_cell.angle_alpha   90.00
_cell.angle_beta   90.00
_cell.angle_gamma   90.00
#
_symmetry.space_group_name_H-M   'P 1'
#
loop_
_entity.id
_entity.type
_entity.pdbx_description
1 polymer ?
#
loop_
_entity_poly.entity_id
_entity_poly.type
_entity_poly.pdbx_seq_one_letter_code
_entity_poly.pdbx_strand_id
1 'polypeptide(L)'
;MIRTHRSVGSLVIRTALPSEAAAIAELHGRARATYYPDGLPEDGFDWPARWRTVVERPDAHVLCAVRDGRLVGIASFRTAEAAPADTVTLFQFHVDPGNWRTGIGADLHAACLEQWRADGKRTAILDVHVDNERARAFYARQGWTPDREPVADEHHVTLQLVVAGE
;
A
#
# COMPACT_ATOMS: atom_id res chain seq x y z
N MET A 1 -12.45 4.42 -9.61
CA MET A 1 -13.29 3.46 -10.34
C MET A 1 -13.16 2.05 -9.78
N ILE A 2 -14.26 1.40 -9.62
CA ILE A 2 -14.28 0.05 -9.08
C ILE A 2 -13.95 -0.95 -10.17
N ARG A 3 -13.09 -1.90 -9.82
CA ARG A 3 -12.69 -2.89 -10.79
C ARG A 3 -12.88 -4.26 -10.23
N THR A 4 -13.52 -5.12 -10.98
CA THR A 4 -13.70 -6.52 -10.59
C THR A 4 -12.74 -7.37 -11.39
N HIS A 5 -11.90 -8.10 -10.68
CA HIS A 5 -10.98 -9.01 -11.31
C HIS A 5 -11.55 -10.39 -11.22
N ARG A 6 -11.30 -11.17 -12.21
CA ARG A 6 -11.69 -12.52 -12.28
C ARG A 6 -12.49 -13.04 -11.15
N SER A 7 -13.34 -13.98 -11.46
CA SER A 7 -14.26 -14.53 -10.51
C SER A 7 -13.66 -15.51 -9.53
N VAL A 8 -12.44 -15.94 -9.76
CA VAL A 8 -11.83 -16.90 -8.83
C VAL A 8 -11.59 -16.21 -7.51
N GLY A 9 -12.34 -16.64 -6.48
CA GLY A 9 -12.24 -16.01 -5.18
C GLY A 9 -12.92 -14.65 -5.11
N SER A 10 -13.64 -14.25 -6.16
CA SER A 10 -14.43 -13.03 -6.15
C SER A 10 -13.70 -11.80 -5.62
N LEU A 11 -12.46 -11.60 -6.07
CA LEU A 11 -11.67 -10.46 -5.61
C LEU A 11 -12.18 -9.18 -6.26
N VAL A 12 -12.49 -8.20 -5.42
CA VAL A 12 -12.88 -6.86 -5.87
C VAL A 12 -11.90 -5.85 -5.28
N ILE A 13 -11.43 -4.93 -6.12
CA ILE A 13 -10.59 -3.84 -5.65
C ILE A 13 -11.37 -2.56 -5.88
N ARG A 14 -11.54 -1.78 -4.82
CA ARG A 14 -12.36 -0.59 -4.85
C ARG A 14 -11.86 0.43 -3.83
N THR A 15 -12.42 1.63 -3.92
CA THR A 15 -12.13 2.66 -2.94
C THR A 15 -12.68 2.24 -1.57
N ALA A 16 -11.90 2.47 -0.53
CA ALA A 16 -12.31 2.16 0.83
C ALA A 16 -13.35 3.15 1.33
N LEU A 17 -14.17 2.69 2.25
CA LEU A 17 -15.20 3.53 2.88
C LEU A 17 -14.74 3.95 4.28
N PRO A 18 -15.13 5.15 4.75
CA PRO A 18 -14.77 5.56 6.11
C PRO A 18 -15.18 4.57 7.19
N SER A 19 -16.31 3.89 6.99
CA SER A 19 -16.78 2.90 7.95
C SER A 19 -15.86 1.67 8.04
N GLU A 20 -14.91 1.54 7.13
CA GLU A 20 -14.00 0.41 7.12
C GLU A 20 -12.69 0.69 7.84
N ALA A 21 -12.55 1.87 8.43
CA ALA A 21 -11.28 2.27 9.04
C ALA A 21 -10.80 1.29 10.12
N ALA A 22 -11.71 0.75 10.92
CA ALA A 22 -11.33 -0.21 11.95
C ALA A 22 -10.81 -1.51 11.35
N ALA A 23 -11.46 -2.02 10.30
CA ALA A 23 -11.02 -3.23 9.62
C ALA A 23 -9.68 -3.02 8.93
N ILE A 24 -9.48 -1.83 8.35
CA ILE A 24 -8.21 -1.49 7.72
C ILE A 24 -7.10 -1.47 8.77
N ALA A 25 -7.35 -0.86 9.92
CA ALA A 25 -6.37 -0.79 10.99
C ALA A 25 -5.99 -2.19 11.49
N GLU A 26 -6.96 -3.09 11.59
CA GLU A 26 -6.68 -4.46 11.99
C GLU A 26 -5.78 -5.17 11.00
N LEU A 27 -6.09 -5.04 9.72
CA LEU A 27 -5.27 -5.66 8.67
C LEU A 27 -3.86 -5.09 8.70
N HIS A 28 -3.74 -3.78 8.81
CA HIS A 28 -2.46 -3.09 8.91
C HIS A 28 -1.65 -3.64 10.09
N GLY A 29 -2.29 -3.82 11.24
CA GLY A 29 -1.62 -4.37 12.41
C GLY A 29 -1.12 -5.79 12.19
N ARG A 30 -1.95 -6.64 11.58
CA ARG A 30 -1.53 -8.03 11.30
C ARG A 30 -0.35 -8.07 10.34
N ALA A 31 -0.39 -7.21 9.32
CA ALA A 31 0.70 -7.17 8.34
C ALA A 31 2.00 -6.68 8.96
N ARG A 32 1.93 -5.64 9.79
CA ARG A 32 3.13 -5.11 10.46
C ARG A 32 3.73 -6.13 11.41
N ALA A 33 2.90 -6.90 12.08
CA ALA A 33 3.39 -7.89 13.03
C ALA A 33 4.33 -8.91 12.38
N THR A 34 4.24 -9.10 11.09
CA THR A 34 5.07 -10.09 10.41
C THR A 34 6.55 -9.72 10.37
N TYR A 35 6.90 -8.43 10.56
CA TYR A 35 8.30 -8.03 10.58
C TYR A 35 8.70 -7.36 11.90
N TYR A 36 7.93 -7.57 12.95
CA TYR A 36 8.27 -7.17 14.30
C TYR A 36 8.22 -8.42 15.18
N PRO A 37 9.29 -9.22 15.18
CA PRO A 37 9.24 -10.54 15.86
C PRO A 37 8.97 -10.46 17.34
N ASP A 38 9.31 -9.34 17.99
CA ASP A 38 9.08 -9.18 19.41
C ASP A 38 7.77 -8.44 19.72
N GLY A 39 6.88 -8.34 18.71
CA GLY A 39 5.62 -7.67 18.88
C GLY A 39 5.66 -6.25 18.34
N LEU A 40 4.48 -5.70 18.08
CA LEU A 40 4.38 -4.34 17.56
C LEU A 40 4.80 -3.34 18.62
N PRO A 41 5.54 -2.28 18.24
CA PRO A 41 5.87 -1.23 19.19
C PRO A 41 4.62 -0.50 19.65
N GLU A 42 4.64 -0.09 20.92
CA GLU A 42 3.56 0.72 21.44
C GLU A 42 3.83 2.17 21.03
N ASP A 43 3.06 2.62 20.04
CA ASP A 43 3.28 3.95 19.48
C ASP A 43 2.27 4.99 19.98
N GLY A 44 1.29 4.54 20.75
CA GLY A 44 0.28 5.46 21.31
C GLY A 44 -0.71 5.99 20.30
N PHE A 45 -0.72 5.46 19.09
CA PHE A 45 -1.62 5.94 18.05
C PHE A 45 -2.96 5.23 18.08
N ASP A 46 -4.02 5.99 17.84
CA ASP A 46 -5.35 5.43 17.60
C ASP A 46 -5.41 5.13 16.10
N TRP A 47 -5.02 3.91 15.74
CA TRP A 47 -4.93 3.54 14.33
C TRP A 47 -6.26 3.58 13.59
N PRO A 48 -7.38 3.12 14.18
CA PRO A 48 -8.67 3.28 13.50
C PRO A 48 -8.98 4.75 13.20
N ALA A 49 -8.72 5.65 14.13
CA ALA A 49 -8.98 7.08 13.90
C ALA A 49 -8.06 7.64 12.82
N ARG A 50 -6.79 7.24 12.83
CA ARG A 50 -5.85 7.70 11.81
C ARG A 50 -6.25 7.21 10.42
N TRP A 51 -6.67 5.96 10.31
CA TRP A 51 -7.12 5.43 9.03
C TRP A 51 -8.38 6.13 8.55
N ARG A 52 -9.29 6.44 9.47
CA ARG A 52 -10.47 7.19 9.09
C ARG A 52 -10.10 8.55 8.50
N THR A 53 -9.15 9.25 9.13
CA THR A 53 -8.67 10.52 8.62
C THR A 53 -8.11 10.38 7.20
N VAL A 54 -7.31 9.33 6.98
CA VAL A 54 -6.72 9.11 5.65
C VAL A 54 -7.79 8.82 4.61
N VAL A 55 -8.75 7.98 4.94
CA VAL A 55 -9.82 7.62 4.01
C VAL A 55 -10.65 8.83 3.63
N GLU A 56 -10.81 9.77 4.58
CA GLU A 56 -11.62 10.96 4.35
C GLU A 56 -10.87 12.11 3.68
N ARG A 57 -9.54 11.98 3.51
CA ARG A 57 -8.77 13.04 2.87
C ARG A 57 -9.17 13.19 1.40
N PRO A 58 -9.49 14.41 0.94
CA PRO A 58 -9.86 14.60 -0.47
C PRO A 58 -8.70 14.41 -1.43
N ASP A 59 -7.44 14.55 -0.96
CA ASP A 59 -6.26 14.43 -1.83
C ASP A 59 -5.62 13.05 -1.77
N ALA A 60 -6.22 12.10 -1.07
CA ALA A 60 -5.67 10.76 -0.93
C ALA A 60 -6.58 9.73 -1.55
N HIS A 61 -5.98 8.63 -1.98
CA HIS A 61 -6.73 7.45 -2.42
C HIS A 61 -6.43 6.32 -1.48
N VAL A 62 -7.46 5.62 -1.05
CA VAL A 62 -7.28 4.37 -0.30
C VAL A 62 -8.05 3.31 -1.06
N LEU A 63 -7.32 2.34 -1.58
CA LEU A 63 -7.92 1.19 -2.26
C LEU A 63 -7.93 0.01 -1.31
N CYS A 64 -8.99 -0.76 -1.35
CA CYS A 64 -9.03 -1.99 -0.59
C CYS A 64 -9.35 -3.15 -1.52
N ALA A 65 -8.78 -4.30 -1.18
CA ALA A 65 -9.06 -5.55 -1.87
C ALA A 65 -9.97 -6.36 -0.95
N VAL A 66 -11.08 -6.82 -1.52
CA VAL A 66 -12.11 -7.54 -0.76
C VAL A 66 -12.33 -8.89 -1.44
N ARG A 67 -12.26 -9.95 -0.66
CA ARG A 67 -12.52 -11.31 -1.16
C ARG A 67 -13.52 -11.96 -0.21
N ASP A 68 -14.61 -12.46 -0.79
CA ASP A 68 -15.67 -13.12 -0.02
C ASP A 68 -16.16 -12.26 1.14
N GLY A 69 -16.32 -10.95 0.86
CA GLY A 69 -16.83 -10.03 1.85
C GLY A 69 -15.84 -9.61 2.93
N ARG A 70 -14.58 -10.04 2.83
CA ARG A 70 -13.55 -9.72 3.82
C ARG A 70 -12.47 -8.85 3.23
N LEU A 71 -12.01 -7.89 4.01
CA LEU A 71 -10.91 -7.01 3.60
C LEU A 71 -9.61 -7.80 3.66
N VAL A 72 -8.93 -7.93 2.53
CA VAL A 72 -7.71 -8.74 2.43
C VAL A 72 -6.51 -7.95 1.95
N GLY A 73 -6.69 -6.68 1.58
CA GLY A 73 -5.55 -5.84 1.17
C GLY A 73 -5.92 -4.37 1.22
N ILE A 74 -4.92 -3.53 1.39
CA ILE A 74 -5.10 -2.08 1.40
C ILE A 74 -3.91 -1.41 0.75
N ALA A 75 -4.16 -0.27 0.12
CA ALA A 75 -3.12 0.60 -0.42
C ALA A 75 -3.57 2.03 -0.23
N SER A 76 -2.67 2.91 0.25
CA SER A 76 -3.01 4.32 0.34
C SER A 76 -1.89 5.13 -0.28
N PHE A 77 -2.27 6.16 -1.04
CA PHE A 77 -1.31 6.98 -1.74
C PHE A 77 -1.85 8.37 -2.00
N ARG A 78 -0.94 9.32 -2.13
CA ARG A 78 -1.24 10.70 -2.50
C ARG A 78 0.07 11.38 -2.88
N THR A 79 -0.02 12.55 -3.48
CA THR A 79 1.17 13.36 -3.70
C THR A 79 1.49 14.08 -2.40
N ALA A 80 2.71 13.89 -1.91
CA ALA A 80 3.14 14.55 -0.68
C ALA A 80 3.30 16.05 -0.91
N GLU A 81 3.15 16.83 0.17
CA GLU A 81 3.15 18.28 0.07
C GLU A 81 4.34 18.89 -0.63
N ALA A 82 5.52 18.40 -0.33
CA ALA A 82 6.75 18.96 -0.90
C ALA A 82 7.17 18.28 -2.19
N ALA A 83 6.40 17.32 -2.67
CA ALA A 83 6.77 16.55 -3.86
C ALA A 83 6.24 17.21 -5.13
N PRO A 84 6.87 16.93 -6.28
CA PRO A 84 6.31 17.39 -7.55
C PRO A 84 4.91 16.84 -7.78
N ALA A 85 4.10 17.58 -8.52
CA ALA A 85 2.71 17.20 -8.75
C ALA A 85 2.57 15.86 -9.49
N ASP A 86 3.58 15.46 -10.25
CA ASP A 86 3.54 14.21 -11.01
C ASP A 86 4.17 13.03 -10.25
N THR A 87 4.48 13.22 -8.96
CA THR A 87 5.04 12.17 -8.12
C THR A 87 4.02 11.76 -7.07
N VAL A 88 3.74 10.45 -7.00
CA VAL A 88 2.83 9.92 -5.99
C VAL A 88 3.63 9.15 -4.96
N THR A 89 3.25 9.26 -3.70
CA THR A 89 3.85 8.47 -2.63
C THR A 89 2.89 7.36 -2.21
N LEU A 90 3.38 6.14 -2.24
CA LEU A 90 2.64 4.98 -1.74
C LEU A 90 2.95 4.87 -0.25
N PHE A 91 2.01 5.32 0.58
CA PHE A 91 2.23 5.39 2.02
C PHE A 91 2.01 4.06 2.71
N GLN A 92 1.03 3.29 2.27
CA GLN A 92 0.72 2.00 2.88
C GLN A 92 0.34 1.02 1.78
N PHE A 93 0.85 -0.20 1.90
CA PHE A 93 0.52 -1.29 0.98
C PHE A 93 0.66 -2.59 1.74
N HIS A 94 -0.47 -3.23 2.03
CA HIS A 94 -0.47 -4.42 2.86
C HIS A 94 -1.47 -5.44 2.36
N VAL A 95 -1.08 -6.70 2.43
CA VAL A 95 -1.98 -7.82 2.15
C VAL A 95 -2.07 -8.65 3.42
N ASP A 96 -3.27 -9.09 3.75
CA ASP A 96 -3.50 -9.93 4.92
C ASP A 96 -2.57 -11.15 4.84
N PRO A 97 -1.74 -11.38 5.87
CA PRO A 97 -0.81 -12.52 5.82
C PRO A 97 -1.46 -13.86 5.54
N GLY A 98 -2.69 -14.05 5.99
CA GLY A 98 -3.41 -15.29 5.73
C GLY A 98 -3.76 -15.50 4.26
N ASN A 99 -3.59 -14.46 3.45
CA ASN A 99 -3.93 -14.53 2.03
C ASN A 99 -2.72 -14.31 1.13
N TRP A 100 -1.52 -14.41 1.67
CA TRP A 100 -0.31 -14.28 0.87
C TRP A 100 -0.21 -15.39 -0.17
N ARG A 101 0.48 -15.08 -1.27
CA ARG A 101 0.74 -16.02 -2.37
C ARG A 101 -0.52 -16.43 -3.11
N THR A 102 -1.54 -15.57 -3.09
CA THR A 102 -2.78 -15.81 -3.83
C THR A 102 -2.98 -14.78 -4.93
N GLY A 103 -1.98 -13.94 -5.18
CA GLY A 103 -2.05 -12.95 -6.26
C GLY A 103 -2.68 -11.63 -5.88
N ILE A 104 -3.11 -11.46 -4.64
CA ILE A 104 -3.78 -10.24 -4.21
C ILE A 104 -2.84 -9.04 -4.31
N GLY A 105 -1.59 -9.21 -3.85
CA GLY A 105 -0.62 -8.12 -3.92
C GLY A 105 -0.40 -7.63 -5.34
N ALA A 106 -0.23 -8.56 -6.28
CA ALA A 106 -0.02 -8.18 -7.67
C ALA A 106 -1.24 -7.48 -8.25
N ASP A 107 -2.44 -7.96 -7.94
CA ASP A 107 -3.67 -7.34 -8.44
C ASP A 107 -3.87 -5.95 -7.84
N LEU A 108 -3.61 -5.81 -6.54
CA LEU A 108 -3.73 -4.51 -5.87
C LEU A 108 -2.71 -3.52 -6.42
N HIS A 109 -1.48 -3.97 -6.65
CA HIS A 109 -0.44 -3.13 -7.23
C HIS A 109 -0.82 -2.68 -8.64
N ALA A 110 -1.37 -3.58 -9.43
CA ALA A 110 -1.83 -3.24 -10.78
C ALA A 110 -2.91 -2.18 -10.74
N ALA A 111 -3.82 -2.25 -9.76
CA ALA A 111 -4.86 -1.25 -9.59
C ALA A 111 -4.27 0.11 -9.23
N CYS A 112 -3.25 0.13 -8.39
CA CYS A 112 -2.55 1.37 -8.06
C CYS A 112 -1.93 1.98 -9.31
N LEU A 113 -1.21 1.18 -10.09
CA LEU A 113 -0.59 1.66 -11.32
C LEU A 113 -1.62 2.26 -12.27
N GLU A 114 -2.75 1.60 -12.41
CA GLU A 114 -3.81 2.08 -13.27
C GLU A 114 -4.29 3.45 -12.83
N GLN A 115 -4.50 3.60 -11.52
CA GLN A 115 -4.94 4.89 -10.99
C GLN A 115 -3.87 5.97 -11.16
N TRP A 116 -2.61 5.63 -10.90
CA TRP A 116 -1.52 6.60 -11.07
C TRP A 116 -1.40 7.07 -12.51
N ARG A 117 -1.53 6.14 -13.46
CA ARG A 117 -1.50 6.52 -14.87
C ARG A 117 -2.67 7.41 -15.25
N ALA A 118 -3.85 7.08 -14.75
CA ALA A 118 -5.04 7.89 -15.01
C ALA A 118 -4.88 9.30 -14.44
N ASP A 119 -4.18 9.41 -13.31
CA ASP A 119 -3.96 10.71 -12.65
C ASP A 119 -2.77 11.48 -13.21
N GLY A 120 -2.11 10.96 -14.25
CA GLY A 120 -0.98 11.63 -14.86
C GLY A 120 0.30 11.57 -14.05
N LYS A 121 0.41 10.63 -13.13
CA LYS A 121 1.65 10.50 -12.34
C LYS A 121 2.73 9.83 -13.17
N ARG A 122 3.95 10.35 -13.05
CA ARG A 122 5.08 9.83 -13.81
C ARG A 122 6.01 8.99 -12.95
N THR A 123 6.02 9.24 -11.65
CA THR A 123 6.93 8.58 -10.72
C THR A 123 6.18 8.24 -9.46
N ALA A 124 6.47 7.08 -8.90
CA ALA A 124 5.96 6.69 -7.58
C ALA A 124 7.14 6.44 -6.66
N ILE A 125 6.97 6.79 -5.39
CA ILE A 125 7.98 6.52 -4.36
C ILE A 125 7.32 5.86 -3.17
N LEU A 126 8.13 5.11 -2.41
CA LEU A 126 7.68 4.53 -1.15
C LEU A 126 8.88 4.32 -0.24
N ASP A 127 8.59 4.24 1.06
CA ASP A 127 9.58 3.82 2.05
C ASP A 127 9.19 2.45 2.56
N VAL A 128 10.15 1.54 2.64
CA VAL A 128 9.90 0.19 3.16
C VAL A 128 10.92 -0.09 4.26
N HIS A 129 10.46 -0.75 5.33
CA HIS A 129 11.35 -1.11 6.43
C HIS A 129 12.47 -2.01 5.91
N VAL A 130 13.70 -1.73 6.31
CA VAL A 130 14.86 -2.43 5.77
C VAL A 130 14.79 -3.93 6.04
N ASP A 131 14.17 -4.32 7.15
CA ASP A 131 14.04 -5.73 7.54
C ASP A 131 12.82 -6.41 6.93
N ASN A 132 12.00 -5.68 6.21
CA ASN A 132 10.82 -6.28 5.57
C ASN A 132 11.23 -6.87 4.23
N GLU A 133 11.96 -7.99 4.30
CA GLU A 133 12.53 -8.62 3.11
C GLU A 133 11.45 -9.08 2.13
N ARG A 134 10.35 -9.54 2.67
CA ARG A 134 9.24 -10.00 1.84
C ARG A 134 8.69 -8.88 0.96
N ALA A 135 8.43 -7.72 1.57
CA ALA A 135 7.92 -6.58 0.82
C ALA A 135 8.95 -6.09 -0.17
N ARG A 136 10.22 -6.02 0.24
CA ARG A 136 11.28 -5.57 -0.64
C ARG A 136 11.39 -6.47 -1.88
N ALA A 137 11.29 -7.78 -1.68
CA ALA A 137 11.33 -8.72 -2.80
C ALA A 137 10.12 -8.52 -3.71
N PHE A 138 8.95 -8.31 -3.13
CA PHE A 138 7.75 -8.03 -3.91
C PHE A 138 7.93 -6.79 -4.78
N TYR A 139 8.38 -5.68 -4.16
CA TYR A 139 8.56 -4.44 -4.91
C TYR A 139 9.59 -4.59 -6.01
N ALA A 140 10.69 -5.31 -5.74
CA ALA A 140 11.70 -5.54 -6.77
C ALA A 140 11.11 -6.28 -7.97
N ARG A 141 10.26 -7.26 -7.71
CA ARG A 141 9.59 -7.99 -8.80
C ARG A 141 8.65 -7.10 -9.60
N GLN A 142 8.10 -6.06 -8.96
CA GLN A 142 7.22 -5.12 -9.65
C GLN A 142 7.96 -4.01 -10.37
N GLY A 143 9.28 -3.99 -10.28
CA GLY A 143 10.08 -3.02 -11.01
C GLY A 143 10.58 -1.84 -10.21
N TRP A 144 10.34 -1.83 -8.89
CA TRP A 144 10.83 -0.75 -8.04
C TRP A 144 12.33 -0.89 -7.83
N THR A 145 13.02 0.24 -7.76
CA THR A 145 14.47 0.28 -7.55
C THR A 145 14.79 1.25 -6.43
N PRO A 146 15.93 1.06 -5.73
CA PRO A 146 16.31 2.03 -4.71
C PRO A 146 16.49 3.42 -5.29
N ASP A 147 15.99 4.41 -4.56
CA ASP A 147 16.10 5.81 -4.96
C ASP A 147 17.53 6.32 -4.80
N ARG A 148 18.23 5.79 -3.83
CA ARG A 148 19.62 6.14 -3.55
C ARG A 148 20.29 5.00 -2.80
N GLU A 149 21.60 5.14 -2.59
CA GLU A 149 22.32 4.13 -1.83
C GLU A 149 21.79 4.09 -0.39
N PRO A 150 21.58 2.88 0.16
CA PRO A 150 21.13 2.77 1.55
C PRO A 150 22.16 3.36 2.50
N VAL A 151 21.68 4.01 3.56
CA VAL A 151 22.52 4.52 4.63
C VAL A 151 22.47 3.52 5.78
N ALA A 152 23.64 3.21 6.34
CA ALA A 152 23.77 2.11 7.31
C ALA A 152 22.85 2.23 8.53
N ASP A 153 22.58 3.46 8.96
CA ASP A 153 21.81 3.67 10.19
C ASP A 153 20.31 3.87 9.93
N GLU A 154 19.88 3.81 8.71
CA GLU A 154 18.47 4.02 8.40
C GLU A 154 17.68 2.75 8.55
N HIS A 155 16.46 2.89 9.04
CA HIS A 155 15.54 1.76 9.20
C HIS A 155 14.67 1.55 7.98
N HIS A 156 14.68 2.46 7.03
CA HIS A 156 13.84 2.40 5.83
C HIS A 156 14.68 2.61 4.58
N VAL A 157 14.24 1.97 3.52
CA VAL A 157 14.81 2.15 2.18
C VAL A 157 13.75 2.83 1.33
N THR A 158 14.14 3.89 0.61
CA THR A 158 13.23 4.56 -0.31
C THR A 158 13.37 3.93 -1.69
N LEU A 159 12.25 3.51 -2.25
CA LEU A 159 12.19 2.91 -3.58
C LEU A 159 11.42 3.82 -4.51
N GLN A 160 11.71 3.71 -5.81
CA GLN A 160 11.02 4.48 -6.83
C GLN A 160 10.62 3.59 -7.99
N LEU A 161 9.58 4.02 -8.69
CA LEU A 161 9.06 3.32 -9.83
C LEU A 161 8.70 4.33 -10.91
N VAL A 162 9.11 4.06 -12.15
CA VAL A 162 8.68 4.86 -13.28
C VAL A 162 7.31 4.37 -13.71
N VAL A 163 6.32 5.25 -13.56
CA VAL A 163 4.92 4.91 -13.80
C VAL A 163 4.53 5.12 -15.25
N ALA A 164 5.01 6.19 -15.84
CA ALA A 164 4.58 6.59 -17.16
C ALA A 164 5.12 5.64 -18.19
N GLY A 165 4.23 5.00 -18.87
CA GLY A 165 4.59 4.14 -19.94
C GLY A 165 4.54 4.95 -21.18
N GLU A 166 4.99 5.62 -21.61
CA GLU A 166 4.85 6.25 -22.80
C GLU A 166 3.83 6.92 -23.01
#